data_1ee93bacbda4128f098a3d05c638ac95
#
_entry.id   1ee93bacbda4128f098a3d05c638ac95
#
_cell.length_a   1.000
_cell.length_b   1.000
_cell.length_c   1.000
_cell.angle_alpha   90.00
_cell.angle_beta   90.00
_cell.angle_gamma   90.00
#
_symmetry.space_group_name_H-M   'P 1'
#
loop_
_entity.id
_entity.type
_entity.pdbx_description
1 polymer ?
#
loop_
_entity_poly.entity_id
_entity_poly.type
_entity_poly.pdbx_seq_one_letter_code
_entity_poly.pdbx_strand_id
1 'polypeptide(L)'
;MLKQFFFICIFFALVSHAQVAGTSIFSFLNTSTNARQTALGGKTLNLLDDVDQPTWNPATINSNLNKQISANYSSFLAGISIGSVSYAHNFSGIFKTFHSNITYVNYGEFIQADVDGNETGTFNASDIALALGTSYQIPNSHIYIGTSVKFIYSSIANFSSTGLALDFGAIYYNALKPYTFSLVMRNIGTQLSTFNGESENLPFEVAIGASYLPENLPLRWYLTVDNLQQWDISVPNPSNQTTDLDGNTTEEEISFIDNALRHFIIGAELFPKRAVNVRIGYNFRRGKELQLQNVRTFGGISFGFGLRMNKIKLNYAYSRFHSASNVSTFGLSIDLNKNRTEIAPTKY
;
A
#
# COMPACT_ATOMS: atom_id res chain seq x y z
N MET A 1 -31.17 7.16 -20.10
CA MET A 1 -30.28 6.16 -19.50
C MET A 1 -29.25 5.59 -20.51
N LEU A 2 -29.62 5.11 -21.68
CA LEU A 2 -28.69 4.50 -22.66
C LEU A 2 -27.60 5.48 -23.18
N LYS A 3 -27.95 6.76 -23.41
CA LYS A 3 -26.99 7.80 -23.85
C LYS A 3 -25.98 8.21 -22.77
N GLN A 4 -26.36 8.14 -21.50
CA GLN A 4 -25.45 8.42 -20.38
C GLN A 4 -24.48 7.25 -20.14
N PHE A 5 -24.93 6.01 -20.38
CA PHE A 5 -24.07 4.83 -20.32
C PHE A 5 -23.04 4.82 -21.45
N PHE A 6 -23.40 5.28 -22.63
CA PHE A 6 -22.49 5.40 -23.78
C PHE A 6 -21.39 6.46 -23.56
N PHE A 7 -21.70 7.57 -22.88
CA PHE A 7 -20.73 8.60 -22.53
C PHE A 7 -19.73 8.12 -21.46
N ILE A 8 -20.15 7.29 -20.51
CA ILE A 8 -19.30 6.69 -19.50
C ILE A 8 -18.34 5.68 -20.15
N CYS A 9 -18.81 4.87 -21.10
CA CYS A 9 -17.95 3.92 -21.83
C CYS A 9 -16.90 4.61 -22.73
N ILE A 10 -17.22 5.76 -23.33
CA ILE A 10 -16.27 6.53 -24.14
C ILE A 10 -15.18 7.17 -23.26
N PHE A 11 -15.51 7.60 -22.05
CA PHE A 11 -14.51 8.15 -21.12
C PHE A 11 -13.50 7.10 -20.63
N PHE A 12 -13.93 5.83 -20.56
CA PHE A 12 -13.04 4.70 -20.21
C PHE A 12 -12.09 4.28 -21.36
N ALA A 13 -12.46 4.54 -22.61
CA ALA A 13 -11.68 4.14 -23.79
C ALA A 13 -10.47 5.07 -24.08
N LEU A 14 -10.36 6.22 -23.41
CA LEU A 14 -9.30 7.23 -23.67
C LEU A 14 -8.07 7.10 -22.76
N VAL A 15 -7.99 6.11 -21.86
CA VAL A 15 -6.89 5.99 -20.89
C VAL A 15 -6.08 4.68 -21.07
N SER A 16 -6.06 4.11 -22.26
CA SER A 16 -5.23 2.94 -22.53
C SER A 16 -3.83 3.34 -23.01
N HIS A 17 -3.02 3.91 -22.12
CA HIS A 17 -1.56 3.81 -22.23
C HIS A 17 -1.12 2.61 -21.40
N ALA A 18 -0.73 1.54 -22.05
CA ALA A 18 -0.10 0.40 -21.40
C ALA A 18 1.22 0.89 -20.77
N GLN A 19 1.21 1.07 -19.43
CA GLN A 19 2.43 1.35 -18.68
C GLN A 19 3.15 0.03 -18.48
N VAL A 20 4.37 -0.06 -19.00
CA VAL A 20 5.26 -1.17 -18.70
C VAL A 20 5.61 -1.11 -17.21
N ALA A 21 5.53 -2.24 -16.51
CA ALA A 21 5.90 -2.32 -15.10
C ALA A 21 7.36 -1.84 -14.91
N GLY A 22 7.58 -0.89 -14.00
CA GLY A 22 8.91 -0.33 -13.70
C GLY A 22 9.23 1.05 -14.29
N THR A 23 8.29 1.71 -14.97
CA THR A 23 8.49 3.02 -15.62
C THR A 23 7.80 4.19 -14.92
N SER A 24 7.40 4.04 -13.67
CA SER A 24 6.77 5.13 -12.93
C SER A 24 7.72 5.77 -11.92
N ILE A 25 7.74 7.09 -11.91
CA ILE A 25 8.41 7.86 -10.86
C ILE A 25 7.66 7.72 -9.52
N PHE A 26 8.33 7.98 -8.40
CA PHE A 26 7.75 7.93 -7.05
C PHE A 26 7.14 6.56 -6.68
N SER A 27 7.74 5.47 -7.15
CA SER A 27 7.28 4.09 -6.92
C SER A 27 7.12 3.74 -5.43
N PHE A 28 7.79 4.45 -4.53
CA PHE A 28 7.67 4.30 -3.08
C PHE A 28 6.23 4.50 -2.56
N LEU A 29 5.38 5.24 -3.29
CA LEU A 29 3.96 5.43 -2.96
C LEU A 29 3.16 4.12 -2.92
N ASN A 30 3.66 3.06 -3.56
CA ASN A 30 3.08 1.72 -3.55
C ASN A 30 3.76 0.77 -2.56
N THR A 31 4.66 1.28 -1.71
CA THR A 31 5.34 0.50 -0.67
C THR A 31 4.61 0.61 0.66
N SER A 32 4.40 -0.52 1.33
CA SER A 32 3.79 -0.55 2.66
C SER A 32 4.76 -0.04 3.71
N THR A 33 4.35 0.96 4.48
CA THR A 33 5.10 1.54 5.59
C THR A 33 4.55 1.12 6.96
N ASN A 34 3.32 0.63 7.01
CA ASN A 34 2.62 0.24 8.23
C ASN A 34 2.84 -1.24 8.55
N ALA A 35 3.17 -1.56 9.81
CA ALA A 35 3.42 -2.94 10.24
C ALA A 35 2.20 -3.85 10.07
N ARG A 36 0.98 -3.35 10.32
CA ARG A 36 -0.24 -4.14 10.15
C ARG A 36 -0.51 -4.48 8.69
N GLN A 37 -0.33 -3.52 7.79
CA GLN A 37 -0.43 -3.71 6.34
C GLN A 37 0.60 -4.74 5.86
N THR A 38 1.87 -4.54 6.25
CA THR A 38 2.98 -5.43 5.88
C THR A 38 2.70 -6.86 6.29
N ALA A 39 2.21 -7.09 7.53
CA ALA A 39 1.88 -8.42 8.04
C ALA A 39 0.72 -9.09 7.28
N LEU A 40 -0.17 -8.33 6.66
CA LEU A 40 -1.32 -8.81 5.90
C LEU A 40 -1.05 -8.91 4.38
N GLY A 41 0.21 -9.01 3.96
CA GLY A 41 0.60 -9.15 2.56
C GLY A 41 1.05 -7.84 1.89
N GLY A 42 1.06 -6.73 2.64
CA GLY A 42 1.54 -5.43 2.18
C GLY A 42 0.46 -4.46 1.69
N LYS A 43 -0.75 -4.96 1.39
CA LYS A 43 -1.85 -4.11 0.93
C LYS A 43 -3.21 -4.67 1.35
N THR A 44 -3.89 -3.97 2.25
CA THR A 44 -5.32 -4.18 2.56
C THR A 44 -6.06 -2.86 2.48
N LEU A 45 -7.33 -2.87 2.10
CA LEU A 45 -8.10 -1.64 1.83
C LEU A 45 -9.23 -1.39 2.86
N ASN A 46 -9.35 -2.27 3.90
CA ASN A 46 -10.53 -2.35 4.75
C ASN A 46 -10.25 -2.28 6.27
N LEU A 47 -9.12 -1.70 6.71
CA LEU A 47 -8.76 -1.56 8.12
C LEU A 47 -9.38 -0.28 8.72
N LEU A 48 -10.64 -0.32 9.17
CA LEU A 48 -11.37 0.85 9.68
C LEU A 48 -10.90 1.36 11.05
N ASP A 49 -10.14 0.57 11.80
CA ASP A 49 -9.65 0.86 13.16
C ASP A 49 -8.14 1.21 13.19
N ASP A 50 -7.57 1.57 12.03
CA ASP A 50 -6.16 1.85 11.85
C ASP A 50 -5.95 3.25 11.27
N VAL A 51 -5.24 4.11 12.00
CA VAL A 51 -4.99 5.50 11.58
C VAL A 51 -4.06 5.62 10.37
N ASP A 52 -3.31 4.57 10.02
CA ASP A 52 -2.46 4.54 8.84
C ASP A 52 -3.20 4.08 7.57
N GLN A 53 -4.36 3.44 7.74
CA GLN A 53 -5.14 2.90 6.62
C GLN A 53 -5.56 3.95 5.57
N PRO A 54 -5.86 5.20 5.92
CA PRO A 54 -6.23 6.22 4.94
C PRO A 54 -5.20 6.47 3.84
N THR A 55 -3.93 6.15 4.06
CA THR A 55 -2.88 6.24 3.01
C THR A 55 -3.12 5.28 1.84
N TRP A 56 -3.89 4.20 2.07
CA TRP A 56 -4.28 3.20 1.08
C TRP A 56 -5.73 3.39 0.60
N ASN A 57 -6.63 3.81 1.49
CA ASN A 57 -8.03 4.04 1.17
C ASN A 57 -8.57 5.22 1.99
N PRO A 58 -8.68 6.42 1.41
CA PRO A 58 -9.17 7.59 2.14
C PRO A 58 -10.63 7.46 2.62
N ALA A 59 -11.43 6.56 2.05
CA ALA A 59 -12.78 6.29 2.54
C ALA A 59 -12.83 5.64 3.93
N THR A 60 -11.70 5.13 4.45
CA THR A 60 -11.59 4.58 5.81
C THR A 60 -11.42 5.65 6.89
N ILE A 61 -11.23 6.92 6.52
CA ILE A 61 -11.20 8.03 7.48
C ILE A 61 -12.56 8.10 8.19
N ASN A 62 -12.55 8.00 9.51
CA ASN A 62 -13.79 8.00 10.28
C ASN A 62 -13.56 8.61 11.68
N SER A 63 -14.64 8.94 12.38
CA SER A 63 -14.59 9.62 13.66
C SER A 63 -13.90 8.83 14.79
N ASN A 64 -13.78 7.49 14.65
CA ASN A 64 -13.09 6.68 15.66
C ASN A 64 -11.57 6.86 15.62
N LEU A 65 -11.03 7.40 14.52
CA LEU A 65 -9.61 7.72 14.37
C LEU A 65 -9.22 9.05 15.05
N ASN A 66 -10.21 9.81 15.56
CA ASN A 66 -9.97 11.11 16.18
C ASN A 66 -8.86 11.07 17.23
N LYS A 67 -7.91 12.01 17.12
CA LYS A 67 -6.76 12.14 18.01
C LYS A 67 -5.92 10.86 18.15
N GLN A 68 -5.90 10.02 17.14
CA GLN A 68 -4.94 8.93 17.03
C GLN A 68 -3.74 9.40 16.24
N ILE A 69 -2.55 9.07 16.74
CA ILE A 69 -1.28 9.27 16.08
C ILE A 69 -0.59 7.92 15.96
N SER A 70 0.10 7.70 14.84
CA SER A 70 0.97 6.54 14.67
C SER A 70 2.31 6.95 14.08
N ALA A 71 3.33 6.17 14.40
CA ALA A 71 4.65 6.24 13.79
C ALA A 71 5.08 4.82 13.41
N ASN A 72 5.58 4.67 12.19
CA ASN A 72 6.05 3.38 11.68
C ASN A 72 7.48 3.54 11.14
N TYR A 73 8.24 2.46 11.26
CA TYR A 73 9.59 2.36 10.73
C TYR A 73 9.80 0.99 10.10
N SER A 74 10.27 0.95 8.87
CA SER A 74 10.61 -0.26 8.13
C SER A 74 12.08 -0.22 7.72
N SER A 75 12.79 -1.31 8.03
CA SER A 75 14.15 -1.54 7.56
C SER A 75 14.12 -2.50 6.38
N PHE A 76 14.68 -2.06 5.27
CA PHE A 76 14.79 -2.81 4.02
C PHE A 76 16.23 -3.25 3.74
N LEU A 77 16.41 -3.94 2.61
CA LEU A 77 17.71 -4.33 2.07
C LEU A 77 18.58 -3.09 1.78
N ALA A 78 19.90 -3.29 1.79
CA ALA A 78 20.92 -2.30 1.38
C ALA A 78 20.86 -0.96 2.13
N GLY A 79 20.42 -0.97 3.40
CA GLY A 79 20.38 0.25 4.19
C GLY A 79 19.17 1.16 3.91
N ILE A 80 18.27 0.78 3.00
CA ILE A 80 17.04 1.52 2.74
C ILE A 80 16.14 1.47 3.98
N SER A 81 15.63 2.61 4.39
CA SER A 81 14.67 2.72 5.48
C SER A 81 13.49 3.60 5.10
N ILE A 82 12.32 3.24 5.62
CA ILE A 82 11.09 3.98 5.38
C ILE A 82 10.46 4.30 6.73
N GLY A 83 10.16 5.58 6.96
CA GLY A 83 9.41 6.06 8.10
C GLY A 83 8.07 6.63 7.68
N SER A 84 7.04 6.49 8.52
CA SER A 84 5.78 7.21 8.32
C SER A 84 5.17 7.66 9.64
N VAL A 85 4.47 8.79 9.59
CA VAL A 85 3.70 9.32 10.71
C VAL A 85 2.31 9.68 10.20
N SER A 86 1.27 9.21 10.89
CA SER A 86 -0.13 9.50 10.57
C SER A 86 -0.84 10.12 11.76
N TYR A 87 -1.77 11.04 11.49
CA TYR A 87 -2.61 11.67 12.50
C TYR A 87 -4.01 11.93 11.96
N ALA A 88 -5.03 11.75 12.79
CA ALA A 88 -6.40 12.09 12.46
C ALA A 88 -7.04 12.99 13.51
N HIS A 89 -7.84 13.97 13.05
CA HIS A 89 -8.51 14.92 13.91
C HIS A 89 -9.94 15.20 13.44
N ASN A 90 -10.87 15.28 14.40
CA ASN A 90 -12.25 15.64 14.11
C ASN A 90 -12.45 17.15 14.20
N PHE A 91 -13.08 17.69 13.18
CA PHE A 91 -13.54 19.09 13.14
C PHE A 91 -15.08 19.14 13.12
N SER A 92 -15.61 20.32 13.37
CA SER A 92 -17.03 20.58 13.18
C SER A 92 -17.32 20.81 11.69
N GLY A 93 -18.42 20.25 11.16
CA GLY A 93 -18.82 20.46 9.76
C GLY A 93 -19.21 19.17 9.04
N ILE A 94 -19.34 19.27 7.72
CA ILE A 94 -19.74 18.16 6.85
C ILE A 94 -18.62 17.11 6.75
N PHE A 95 -17.40 17.56 6.56
CA PHE A 95 -16.20 16.72 6.59
C PHE A 95 -15.69 16.64 8.03
N LYS A 96 -16.18 15.66 8.77
CA LYS A 96 -15.96 15.58 10.20
C LYS A 96 -14.55 15.22 10.59
N THR A 97 -13.87 14.38 9.82
CA THR A 97 -12.56 13.86 10.17
C THR A 97 -11.57 14.16 9.05
N PHE A 98 -10.45 14.76 9.41
CA PHE A 98 -9.30 14.95 8.54
C PHE A 98 -8.19 14.02 8.98
N HIS A 99 -7.44 13.54 8.00
CA HIS A 99 -6.28 12.69 8.17
C HIS A 99 -5.08 13.33 7.50
N SER A 100 -3.92 13.23 8.14
CA SER A 100 -2.63 13.63 7.58
C SER A 100 -1.64 12.48 7.72
N ASN A 101 -0.78 12.33 6.72
CA ASN A 101 0.32 11.37 6.73
C ASN A 101 1.56 12.01 6.12
N ILE A 102 2.72 11.73 6.72
CA ILE A 102 4.02 11.99 6.13
C ILE A 102 4.72 10.65 5.99
N THR A 103 5.22 10.36 4.80
CA THR A 103 6.08 9.21 4.50
C THR A 103 7.44 9.72 4.04
N TYR A 104 8.50 9.16 4.60
CA TYR A 104 9.88 9.48 4.25
C TYR A 104 10.63 8.19 3.93
N VAL A 105 11.33 8.18 2.79
CA VAL A 105 12.21 7.10 2.36
C VAL A 105 13.64 7.62 2.32
N ASN A 106 14.53 6.91 2.96
CA ASN A 106 15.96 7.11 2.85
C ASN A 106 16.56 5.89 2.13
N TYR A 107 17.18 6.12 0.99
CA TYR A 107 17.79 5.07 0.19
C TYR A 107 19.25 4.77 0.61
N GLY A 108 19.78 5.50 1.59
CA GLY A 108 21.17 5.38 2.03
C GLY A 108 22.13 6.19 1.18
N GLU A 109 23.39 5.84 1.29
CA GLU A 109 24.51 6.48 0.61
C GLU A 109 24.97 5.61 -0.56
N PHE A 110 25.20 6.23 -1.70
CA PHE A 110 25.66 5.57 -2.93
C PHE A 110 27.05 6.05 -3.27
N ILE A 111 27.90 5.15 -3.72
CA ILE A 111 29.24 5.46 -4.22
C ILE A 111 29.11 6.10 -5.60
N GLN A 112 29.73 7.25 -5.77
CA GLN A 112 29.89 7.89 -7.09
C GLN A 112 31.22 7.43 -7.69
N ALA A 113 31.18 6.96 -8.93
CA ALA A 113 32.36 6.56 -9.68
C ALA A 113 32.43 7.30 -11.02
N ASP A 114 33.67 7.49 -11.51
CA ASP A 114 33.91 7.99 -12.86
C ASP A 114 33.71 6.87 -13.92
N VAL A 115 33.90 7.19 -15.20
CA VAL A 115 33.75 6.25 -16.32
C VAL A 115 34.79 5.11 -16.30
N ASP A 116 35.88 5.28 -15.57
CA ASP A 116 36.95 4.29 -15.40
C ASP A 116 36.74 3.43 -14.15
N GLY A 117 35.67 3.69 -13.38
CA GLY A 117 35.32 2.97 -12.16
C GLY A 117 36.02 3.44 -10.90
N ASN A 118 36.74 4.58 -10.92
CA ASN A 118 37.36 5.14 -9.72
C ASN A 118 36.30 5.86 -8.89
N GLU A 119 36.31 5.62 -7.57
CA GLU A 119 35.43 6.30 -6.63
C GLU A 119 35.77 7.79 -6.55
N THR A 120 34.78 8.64 -6.85
CA THR A 120 34.91 10.12 -6.87
C THR A 120 34.18 10.80 -5.73
N GLY A 121 33.42 10.05 -4.94
CA GLY A 121 32.66 10.56 -3.80
C GLY A 121 31.45 9.71 -3.47
N THR A 122 30.51 10.31 -2.73
CA THR A 122 29.23 9.68 -2.37
C THR A 122 28.07 10.63 -2.58
N PHE A 123 26.88 10.10 -2.79
CA PHE A 123 25.63 10.87 -2.85
C PHE A 123 24.49 10.14 -2.14
N ASN A 124 23.49 10.88 -1.71
CA ASN A 124 22.28 10.37 -1.06
C ASN A 124 21.07 10.49 -1.96
N ALA A 125 20.09 9.61 -1.72
CA ALA A 125 18.76 9.71 -2.32
C ALA A 125 17.68 9.60 -1.24
N SER A 126 16.61 10.38 -1.40
CA SER A 126 15.46 10.36 -0.48
C SER A 126 14.17 10.81 -1.15
N ASP A 127 13.06 10.26 -0.67
CA ASP A 127 11.72 10.65 -1.07
C ASP A 127 10.90 11.06 0.15
N ILE A 128 10.02 12.03 -0.03
CA ILE A 128 9.03 12.44 0.97
C ILE A 128 7.68 12.63 0.30
N ALA A 129 6.61 12.18 0.96
CA ALA A 129 5.24 12.46 0.57
C ALA A 129 4.44 12.95 1.77
N LEU A 130 3.73 14.07 1.58
CA LEU A 130 2.72 14.61 2.51
C LEU A 130 1.35 14.34 1.92
N ALA A 131 0.49 13.61 2.65
CA ALA A 131 -0.88 13.35 2.27
C ALA A 131 -1.86 14.01 3.25
N LEU A 132 -2.92 14.63 2.72
CA LEU A 132 -4.02 15.21 3.48
C LEU A 132 -5.34 14.67 2.90
N GLY A 133 -6.19 14.13 3.75
CA GLY A 133 -7.42 13.48 3.29
C GLY A 133 -8.61 13.70 4.22
N THR A 134 -9.79 13.43 3.67
CA THR A 134 -11.07 13.44 4.38
C THR A 134 -12.02 12.44 3.77
N SER A 135 -13.07 12.09 4.52
CA SER A 135 -14.15 11.23 4.02
C SER A 135 -15.53 11.79 4.36
N TYR A 136 -16.51 11.30 3.63
CA TYR A 136 -17.92 11.65 3.79
C TYR A 136 -18.78 10.39 3.72
N GLN A 137 -19.68 10.22 4.68
CA GLN A 137 -20.69 9.17 4.63
C GLN A 137 -21.88 9.65 3.78
N ILE A 138 -22.26 8.90 2.77
CA ILE A 138 -23.45 9.20 1.99
C ILE A 138 -24.70 9.04 2.89
N PRO A 139 -25.55 10.08 3.02
CA PRO A 139 -26.72 10.03 3.88
C PRO A 139 -27.62 8.83 3.58
N ASN A 140 -28.17 8.23 4.62
CA ASN A 140 -29.06 7.06 4.54
C ASN A 140 -28.44 5.84 3.83
N SER A 141 -27.14 5.75 3.78
CA SER A 141 -26.43 4.62 3.19
C SER A 141 -25.32 4.11 4.11
N HIS A 142 -24.78 2.95 3.76
CA HIS A 142 -23.60 2.35 4.39
C HIS A 142 -22.32 2.56 3.56
N ILE A 143 -22.35 3.56 2.66
CA ILE A 143 -21.25 3.87 1.76
C ILE A 143 -20.55 5.13 2.26
N TYR A 144 -19.22 5.04 2.35
CA TYR A 144 -18.34 6.15 2.64
C TYR A 144 -17.48 6.40 1.41
N ILE A 145 -17.31 7.66 1.05
CA ILE A 145 -16.40 8.10 0.00
C ILE A 145 -15.32 8.96 0.63
N GLY A 146 -14.11 8.88 0.12
CA GLY A 146 -12.98 9.65 0.66
C GLY A 146 -12.07 10.11 -0.46
N THR A 147 -11.35 11.18 -0.16
CA THR A 147 -10.32 11.72 -1.05
C THR A 147 -9.11 12.15 -0.23
N SER A 148 -7.93 12.07 -0.84
CA SER A 148 -6.72 12.67 -0.32
C SER A 148 -5.91 13.33 -1.43
N VAL A 149 -5.18 14.38 -1.07
CA VAL A 149 -4.18 15.04 -1.92
C VAL A 149 -2.81 14.71 -1.36
N LYS A 150 -1.86 14.42 -2.25
CA LYS A 150 -0.46 14.13 -1.92
C LYS A 150 0.45 15.12 -2.60
N PHE A 151 1.34 15.73 -1.85
CA PHE A 151 2.49 16.45 -2.37
C PHE A 151 3.73 15.56 -2.19
N ILE A 152 4.51 15.42 -3.27
CA ILE A 152 5.64 14.50 -3.33
C ILE A 152 6.88 15.29 -3.69
N TYR A 153 7.98 14.99 -3.00
CA TYR A 153 9.30 15.53 -3.28
C TYR A 153 10.32 14.38 -3.27
N SER A 154 11.14 14.31 -4.30
CA SER A 154 12.21 13.33 -4.45
C SER A 154 13.52 14.05 -4.73
N SER A 155 14.60 13.56 -4.13
CA SER A 155 15.94 14.11 -4.30
C SER A 155 16.94 12.98 -4.52
N ILE A 156 17.77 13.10 -5.55
CA ILE A 156 18.84 12.15 -5.88
C ILE A 156 20.08 12.97 -6.25
N ALA A 157 21.12 12.86 -5.46
CA ALA A 157 22.34 13.69 -5.60
C ALA A 157 21.98 15.20 -5.67
N ASN A 158 22.25 15.85 -6.80
CA ASN A 158 21.98 17.27 -7.03
C ASN A 158 20.67 17.51 -7.79
N PHE A 159 19.89 16.46 -8.09
CA PHE A 159 18.65 16.56 -8.83
C PHE A 159 17.45 16.42 -7.89
N SER A 160 16.38 17.11 -8.20
CA SER A 160 15.13 16.99 -7.47
C SER A 160 13.92 16.95 -8.41
N SER A 161 12.87 16.31 -7.95
CA SER A 161 11.59 16.20 -8.64
C SER A 161 10.45 16.39 -7.66
N THR A 162 9.37 17.02 -8.11
CA THR A 162 8.16 17.20 -7.31
C THR A 162 6.96 16.66 -8.05
N GLY A 163 5.95 16.23 -7.31
CA GLY A 163 4.70 15.73 -7.87
C GLY A 163 3.47 16.07 -7.02
N LEU A 164 2.32 16.02 -7.67
CA LEU A 164 1.01 16.15 -7.04
C LEU A 164 0.15 14.97 -7.45
N ALA A 165 -0.51 14.34 -6.49
CA ALA A 165 -1.39 13.21 -6.73
C ALA A 165 -2.68 13.31 -5.91
N LEU A 166 -3.75 12.71 -6.42
CA LEU A 166 -5.04 12.55 -5.77
C LEU A 166 -5.36 11.07 -5.60
N ASP A 167 -5.94 10.73 -4.45
CA ASP A 167 -6.54 9.42 -4.23
C ASP A 167 -8.05 9.57 -4.02
N PHE A 168 -8.79 8.59 -4.52
CA PHE A 168 -10.21 8.44 -4.28
C PHE A 168 -10.48 7.05 -3.73
N GLY A 169 -11.37 6.97 -2.75
CA GLY A 169 -11.80 5.71 -2.17
C GLY A 169 -13.31 5.66 -1.98
N ALA A 170 -13.85 4.47 -2.04
CA ALA A 170 -15.20 4.15 -1.60
C ALA A 170 -15.16 2.89 -0.75
N ILE A 171 -15.94 2.84 0.32
CA ILE A 171 -16.09 1.66 1.15
C ILE A 171 -17.55 1.46 1.54
N TYR A 172 -18.04 0.23 1.38
CA TYR A 172 -19.27 -0.23 2.00
C TYR A 172 -18.96 -0.82 3.36
N TYR A 173 -19.50 -0.20 4.40
CA TYR A 173 -19.36 -0.65 5.78
C TYR A 173 -20.68 -0.56 6.53
N ASN A 174 -21.15 -1.70 7.04
CA ASN A 174 -22.28 -1.80 7.96
C ASN A 174 -21.81 -2.54 9.22
N ALA A 175 -21.95 -1.89 10.39
CA ALA A 175 -21.51 -2.45 11.67
C ALA A 175 -22.25 -3.76 12.06
N LEU A 176 -23.42 -4.01 11.46
CA LEU A 176 -24.25 -5.21 11.67
C LEU A 176 -23.90 -6.35 10.70
N LYS A 177 -23.01 -6.12 9.75
CA LYS A 177 -22.62 -7.13 8.75
C LYS A 177 -21.18 -7.56 8.95
N PRO A 178 -20.85 -8.83 8.71
CA PRO A 178 -19.51 -9.36 8.92
C PRO A 178 -18.52 -9.00 7.79
N TYR A 179 -18.96 -8.32 6.75
CA TYR A 179 -18.16 -8.04 5.56
C TYR A 179 -18.08 -6.53 5.27
N THR A 180 -17.00 -6.14 4.61
CA THR A 180 -16.81 -4.82 4.01
C THR A 180 -16.26 -4.97 2.60
N PHE A 181 -16.60 -4.02 1.71
CA PHE A 181 -16.07 -3.95 0.36
C PHE A 181 -15.54 -2.56 0.09
N SER A 182 -14.45 -2.46 -0.64
CA SER A 182 -13.85 -1.18 -1.01
C SER A 182 -13.36 -1.16 -2.46
N LEU A 183 -13.34 0.05 -3.01
CA LEU A 183 -12.75 0.39 -4.30
C LEU A 183 -11.86 1.61 -4.07
N VAL A 184 -10.68 1.61 -4.65
CA VAL A 184 -9.76 2.75 -4.60
C VAL A 184 -9.17 3.03 -5.97
N MET A 185 -8.93 4.31 -6.22
CA MET A 185 -8.10 4.84 -7.31
C MET A 185 -7.03 5.71 -6.66
N ARG A 186 -5.77 5.38 -6.85
CA ARG A 186 -4.66 6.03 -6.17
C ARG A 186 -3.68 6.64 -7.14
N ASN A 187 -2.99 7.67 -6.65
CA ASN A 187 -1.90 8.33 -7.35
C ASN A 187 -2.30 8.90 -8.73
N ILE A 188 -3.53 9.42 -8.85
CA ILE A 188 -3.98 10.15 -10.03
C ILE A 188 -3.32 11.52 -10.01
N GLY A 189 -2.33 11.75 -10.84
CA GLY A 189 -1.58 13.00 -10.76
C GLY A 189 -0.51 13.15 -11.80
N THR A 190 0.36 14.11 -11.57
CA THR A 190 1.44 14.45 -12.48
C THR A 190 2.69 14.92 -11.73
N GLN A 191 3.82 14.77 -12.37
CA GLN A 191 5.08 15.38 -11.99
C GLN A 191 5.00 16.89 -12.27
N LEU A 192 5.36 17.73 -11.29
CA LEU A 192 5.38 19.19 -11.40
C LEU A 192 6.76 19.70 -11.82
N SER A 193 7.83 19.05 -11.37
CA SER A 193 9.20 19.27 -11.82
C SER A 193 9.88 17.91 -12.05
N THR A 194 10.73 17.85 -13.03
CA THR A 194 11.42 16.63 -13.47
C THR A 194 12.88 16.64 -13.08
N PHE A 195 13.54 15.48 -13.00
CA PHE A 195 14.98 15.41 -12.70
C PHE A 195 15.85 15.94 -13.84
N ASN A 196 15.46 15.70 -15.10
CA ASN A 196 16.28 15.95 -16.29
C ASN A 196 15.51 16.57 -17.46
N GLY A 197 14.29 17.08 -17.23
CA GLY A 197 13.43 17.68 -18.25
C GLY A 197 12.43 16.69 -18.90
N GLU A 198 12.56 15.38 -18.67
CA GLU A 198 11.61 14.37 -19.16
C GLU A 198 10.57 14.05 -18.06
N SER A 199 9.28 14.08 -18.43
CA SER A 199 8.19 13.78 -17.52
C SER A 199 7.89 12.29 -17.52
N GLU A 200 7.79 11.72 -16.32
CA GLU A 200 7.43 10.33 -16.09
C GLU A 200 6.06 10.23 -15.42
N ASN A 201 5.37 9.11 -15.65
CA ASN A 201 4.06 8.89 -15.06
C ASN A 201 4.15 8.50 -13.57
N LEU A 202 3.17 8.94 -12.77
CA LEU A 202 3.00 8.48 -11.40
C LEU A 202 2.50 7.03 -11.37
N PRO A 203 2.71 6.29 -10.27
CA PRO A 203 2.28 4.89 -10.13
C PRO A 203 0.76 4.81 -9.87
N PHE A 204 -0.03 5.16 -10.89
CA PHE A 204 -1.49 5.07 -10.85
C PHE A 204 -1.95 3.65 -10.56
N GLU A 205 -2.93 3.51 -9.69
CA GLU A 205 -3.42 2.21 -9.28
C GLU A 205 -4.93 2.22 -9.05
N VAL A 206 -5.60 1.18 -9.57
CA VAL A 206 -6.98 0.83 -9.24
C VAL A 206 -6.98 -0.51 -8.51
N ALA A 207 -7.63 -0.57 -7.34
CA ALA A 207 -7.71 -1.79 -6.56
C ALA A 207 -9.08 -1.93 -5.89
N ILE A 208 -9.50 -3.18 -5.66
CA ILE A 208 -10.66 -3.54 -4.87
C ILE A 208 -10.25 -4.35 -3.66
N GLY A 209 -11.01 -4.23 -2.59
CA GLY A 209 -10.77 -4.95 -1.36
C GLY A 209 -12.04 -5.50 -0.74
N ALA A 210 -11.89 -6.62 -0.06
CA ALA A 210 -12.94 -7.19 0.77
C ALA A 210 -12.37 -7.62 2.13
N SER A 211 -13.19 -7.54 3.17
CA SER A 211 -12.88 -8.22 4.44
C SER A 211 -14.09 -8.94 4.98
N TYR A 212 -13.84 -10.04 5.67
CA TYR A 212 -14.88 -10.88 6.27
C TYR A 212 -14.46 -11.35 7.67
N LEU A 213 -15.33 -11.11 8.65
CA LEU A 213 -15.15 -11.56 10.04
C LEU A 213 -16.35 -12.41 10.45
N PRO A 214 -16.25 -13.75 10.40
CA PRO A 214 -17.32 -14.65 10.84
C PRO A 214 -17.72 -14.38 12.30
N GLU A 215 -19.00 -14.53 12.62
CA GLU A 215 -19.54 -14.24 13.96
C GLU A 215 -18.92 -15.14 15.06
N ASN A 216 -18.72 -16.42 14.75
CA ASN A 216 -18.28 -17.44 15.70
C ASN A 216 -16.77 -17.73 15.64
N LEU A 217 -16.02 -17.03 14.79
CA LEU A 217 -14.60 -17.26 14.62
C LEU A 217 -13.82 -15.94 14.78
N PRO A 218 -12.87 -15.84 15.70
CA PRO A 218 -12.10 -14.63 15.91
C PRO A 218 -10.99 -14.46 14.84
N LEU A 219 -11.33 -14.70 13.57
CA LEU A 219 -10.43 -14.66 12.42
C LEU A 219 -11.03 -13.80 11.34
N ARG A 220 -10.39 -12.66 11.06
CA ARG A 220 -10.76 -11.77 9.97
C ARG A 220 -9.91 -12.07 8.74
N TRP A 221 -10.58 -12.28 7.63
CA TRP A 221 -9.98 -12.45 6.32
C TRP A 221 -9.95 -11.15 5.56
N TYR A 222 -8.92 -10.96 4.76
CA TYR A 222 -8.76 -9.85 3.85
C TYR A 222 -8.39 -10.38 2.47
N LEU A 223 -9.01 -9.79 1.45
CA LEU A 223 -8.71 -10.04 0.05
C LEU A 223 -8.54 -8.69 -0.63
N THR A 224 -7.45 -8.53 -1.34
CA THR A 224 -7.22 -7.37 -2.22
C THR A 224 -6.90 -7.88 -3.61
N VAL A 225 -7.48 -7.23 -4.62
CA VAL A 225 -7.12 -7.40 -6.02
C VAL A 225 -6.63 -6.04 -6.50
N ASP A 226 -5.37 -5.96 -6.84
CA ASP A 226 -4.69 -4.71 -7.19
C ASP A 226 -4.31 -4.63 -8.68
N ASN A 227 -3.83 -3.44 -9.09
CA ASN A 227 -3.42 -3.14 -10.47
C ASN A 227 -4.49 -3.44 -11.54
N LEU A 228 -5.77 -3.17 -11.23
CA LEU A 228 -6.88 -3.44 -12.15
C LEU A 228 -6.86 -2.57 -13.42
N GLN A 229 -6.08 -1.50 -13.44
CA GLN A 229 -5.88 -0.64 -14.61
C GLN A 229 -4.98 -1.29 -15.68
N GLN A 230 -4.24 -2.31 -15.31
CA GLN A 230 -3.32 -3.01 -16.21
C GLN A 230 -3.46 -4.51 -15.97
N TRP A 231 -3.86 -5.25 -17.01
CA TRP A 231 -4.01 -6.69 -16.89
C TRP A 231 -2.65 -7.42 -16.84
N ASP A 232 -1.76 -7.05 -17.73
CA ASP A 232 -0.43 -7.68 -17.79
C ASP A 232 0.55 -6.94 -16.86
N ILE A 233 0.72 -7.52 -15.66
CA ILE A 233 1.67 -7.04 -14.65
C ILE A 233 2.83 -8.00 -14.44
N SER A 234 2.85 -9.08 -15.20
CA SER A 234 3.80 -10.15 -15.03
C SER A 234 5.13 -9.81 -15.67
N VAL A 235 6.20 -9.99 -14.91
CA VAL A 235 7.57 -9.95 -15.43
C VAL A 235 8.08 -11.39 -15.47
N PRO A 236 8.59 -11.88 -16.63
CA PRO A 236 9.24 -13.17 -16.70
C PRO A 236 10.38 -13.25 -15.69
N ASN A 237 10.46 -14.35 -14.97
CA ASN A 237 11.55 -14.54 -14.01
C ASN A 237 12.82 -14.95 -14.77
N PRO A 238 13.92 -14.15 -14.75
CA PRO A 238 15.15 -14.48 -15.43
C PRO A 238 15.75 -15.82 -15.01
N SER A 239 15.43 -16.28 -13.77
CA SER A 239 15.89 -17.58 -13.29
C SER A 239 15.19 -18.77 -13.97
N ASN A 240 14.08 -18.56 -14.68
CA ASN A 240 13.33 -19.59 -15.39
C ASN A 240 13.62 -19.59 -16.90
N GLN A 241 14.52 -18.72 -17.37
CA GLN A 241 14.97 -18.73 -18.76
C GLN A 241 15.70 -20.05 -19.09
N THR A 242 15.37 -20.65 -20.20
CA THR A 242 16.06 -21.83 -20.73
C THR A 242 16.86 -21.44 -21.96
N THR A 243 18.15 -21.82 -21.99
CA THR A 243 19.00 -21.64 -23.17
C THR A 243 19.16 -22.98 -23.81
N ASP A 244 18.83 -23.10 -25.10
CA ASP A 244 19.03 -24.31 -25.88
C ASP A 244 20.51 -24.51 -26.26
N LEU A 245 20.83 -25.64 -26.87
CA LEU A 245 22.21 -25.96 -27.30
C LEU A 245 22.74 -25.03 -28.40
N ASP A 246 21.85 -24.35 -29.10
CA ASP A 246 22.17 -23.41 -30.19
C ASP A 246 22.34 -21.97 -29.64
N GLY A 247 22.21 -21.76 -28.33
CA GLY A 247 22.38 -20.47 -27.69
C GLY A 247 21.13 -19.56 -27.69
N ASN A 248 19.97 -20.06 -28.17
CA ASN A 248 18.73 -19.29 -28.12
C ASN A 248 18.16 -19.32 -26.71
N THR A 249 17.86 -18.15 -26.18
CA THR A 249 17.23 -18.02 -24.86
C THR A 249 15.72 -17.90 -25.00
N THR A 250 14.99 -18.82 -24.39
CA THR A 250 13.52 -18.77 -24.32
C THR A 250 13.12 -18.24 -22.96
N GLU A 251 12.35 -17.16 -22.95
CA GLU A 251 11.78 -16.58 -21.72
C GLU A 251 10.64 -17.44 -21.16
N GLU A 252 10.34 -17.28 -19.87
CA GLU A 252 9.22 -17.93 -19.21
C GLU A 252 7.89 -17.49 -19.85
N GLU A 253 7.09 -18.44 -20.34
CA GLU A 253 5.73 -18.19 -20.79
C GLU A 253 4.79 -18.07 -19.58
N ILE A 254 4.21 -16.89 -19.37
CA ILE A 254 3.30 -16.62 -18.25
C ILE A 254 1.88 -16.91 -18.70
N SER A 255 1.24 -17.91 -18.06
CA SER A 255 -0.14 -18.26 -18.36
C SER A 255 -1.14 -17.20 -17.87
N PHE A 256 -2.33 -17.14 -18.49
CA PHE A 256 -3.41 -16.25 -18.07
C PHE A 256 -3.76 -16.40 -16.58
N ILE A 257 -3.79 -17.63 -16.07
CA ILE A 257 -4.10 -17.91 -14.66
C ILE A 257 -2.99 -17.40 -13.74
N ASP A 258 -1.73 -17.58 -14.13
CA ASP A 258 -0.60 -17.11 -13.35
C ASP A 258 -0.59 -15.58 -13.27
N ASN A 259 -0.81 -14.89 -14.40
CA ASN A 259 -0.96 -13.44 -14.42
C ASN A 259 -2.15 -12.97 -13.56
N ALA A 260 -3.33 -13.61 -13.67
CA ALA A 260 -4.49 -13.30 -12.84
C ALA A 260 -4.18 -13.44 -11.34
N LEU A 261 -3.50 -14.51 -10.92
CA LEU A 261 -3.14 -14.73 -9.53
C LEU A 261 -2.22 -13.64 -8.98
N ARG A 262 -1.35 -13.04 -9.80
CA ARG A 262 -0.41 -11.98 -9.37
C ARG A 262 -1.12 -10.70 -8.91
N HIS A 263 -2.38 -10.50 -9.26
CA HIS A 263 -3.21 -9.41 -8.74
C HIS A 263 -3.71 -9.63 -7.31
N PHE A 264 -3.63 -10.85 -6.78
CA PHE A 264 -4.24 -11.20 -5.51
C PHE A 264 -3.28 -11.04 -4.33
N ILE A 265 -3.82 -10.47 -3.25
CA ILE A 265 -3.19 -10.41 -1.93
C ILE A 265 -4.21 -10.90 -0.92
N ILE A 266 -3.82 -11.89 -0.11
CA ILE A 266 -4.67 -12.49 0.90
C ILE A 266 -4.05 -12.25 2.27
N GLY A 267 -4.86 -11.82 3.24
CA GLY A 267 -4.46 -11.65 4.62
C GLY A 267 -5.43 -12.31 5.59
N ALA A 268 -4.93 -12.68 6.75
CA ALA A 268 -5.73 -13.16 7.86
C ALA A 268 -5.23 -12.58 9.19
N GLU A 269 -6.16 -12.12 10.03
CA GLU A 269 -5.89 -11.58 11.35
C GLU A 269 -6.66 -12.35 12.41
N LEU A 270 -5.93 -13.06 13.27
CA LEU A 270 -6.47 -13.83 14.38
C LEU A 270 -6.59 -12.91 15.61
N PHE A 271 -7.72 -12.99 16.31
CA PHE A 271 -8.07 -12.17 17.48
C PHE A 271 -8.04 -10.65 17.22
N PRO A 272 -8.66 -10.13 16.14
CA PRO A 272 -8.55 -8.71 15.74
C PRO A 272 -9.04 -7.72 16.79
N LYS A 273 -9.88 -8.17 17.73
CA LYS A 273 -10.46 -7.36 18.81
C LYS A 273 -9.80 -7.56 20.19
N ARG A 274 -8.87 -8.52 20.32
CA ARG A 274 -8.18 -8.83 21.57
C ARG A 274 -6.95 -7.96 21.78
N ALA A 275 -6.41 -8.01 23.00
CA ALA A 275 -5.17 -7.31 23.35
C ALA A 275 -3.98 -7.81 22.53
N VAL A 276 -3.94 -9.08 22.22
CA VAL A 276 -2.94 -9.71 21.35
C VAL A 276 -3.64 -10.18 20.09
N ASN A 277 -3.08 -9.86 18.94
CA ASN A 277 -3.52 -10.38 17.66
C ASN A 277 -2.33 -10.85 16.83
N VAL A 278 -2.56 -11.85 15.98
CA VAL A 278 -1.56 -12.44 15.09
C VAL A 278 -2.04 -12.32 13.66
N ARG A 279 -1.13 -12.04 12.75
CA ARG A 279 -1.44 -11.79 11.35
C ARG A 279 -0.54 -12.61 10.45
N ILE A 280 -1.12 -13.02 9.33
CA ILE A 280 -0.40 -13.65 8.22
C ILE A 280 -0.94 -13.10 6.92
N GLY A 281 -0.07 -12.93 5.93
CA GLY A 281 -0.43 -12.47 4.61
C GLY A 281 0.38 -13.17 3.53
N TYR A 282 -0.19 -13.21 2.34
CA TYR A 282 0.47 -13.71 1.16
C TYR A 282 0.19 -12.79 -0.04
N ASN A 283 1.25 -12.38 -0.70
CA ASN A 283 1.22 -11.61 -1.93
C ASN A 283 1.69 -12.51 -3.07
N PHE A 284 0.76 -12.88 -3.96
CA PHE A 284 1.03 -13.83 -5.03
C PHE A 284 2.10 -13.31 -6.01
N ARG A 285 2.06 -12.02 -6.34
CA ARG A 285 3.03 -11.40 -7.23
C ARG A 285 4.45 -11.49 -6.67
N ARG A 286 4.66 -11.10 -5.42
CA ARG A 286 5.97 -11.24 -4.75
C ARG A 286 6.43 -12.70 -4.68
N GLY A 287 5.50 -13.62 -4.46
CA GLY A 287 5.78 -15.05 -4.40
C GLY A 287 6.35 -15.61 -5.69
N LYS A 288 5.94 -15.05 -6.83
CA LYS A 288 6.35 -15.48 -8.15
C LYS A 288 7.57 -14.74 -8.71
N GLU A 289 7.56 -13.41 -8.66
CA GLU A 289 8.61 -12.57 -9.23
C GLU A 289 9.96 -12.70 -8.51
N LEU A 290 9.94 -13.05 -7.23
CA LEU A 290 11.13 -13.14 -6.38
C LEU A 290 11.58 -14.60 -6.13
N GLN A 291 11.09 -15.53 -6.91
CA GLN A 291 11.47 -16.93 -6.82
C GLN A 291 12.80 -17.18 -7.52
N LEU A 292 13.76 -17.78 -6.81
CA LEU A 292 15.00 -18.29 -7.40
C LEU A 292 14.79 -19.71 -7.95
N GLN A 293 15.47 -20.03 -9.06
CA GLN A 293 15.46 -21.38 -9.63
C GLN A 293 16.00 -22.41 -8.63
N ASN A 294 15.29 -23.51 -8.47
CA ASN A 294 15.65 -24.63 -7.59
C ASN A 294 15.76 -24.32 -6.08
N VAL A 295 15.35 -23.12 -5.64
CA VAL A 295 15.30 -22.73 -4.24
C VAL A 295 13.86 -22.45 -3.84
N ARG A 296 13.31 -23.22 -2.87
CA ARG A 296 12.02 -22.89 -2.27
C ARG A 296 12.17 -21.62 -1.44
N THR A 297 11.95 -20.48 -2.08
CA THR A 297 11.86 -19.21 -1.36
C THR A 297 10.45 -19.07 -0.82
N PHE A 298 10.32 -18.76 0.46
CA PHE A 298 9.02 -18.34 1.02
C PHE A 298 8.72 -16.88 0.67
N GLY A 299 9.05 -16.46 -0.57
CA GLY A 299 8.74 -15.13 -1.08
C GLY A 299 7.25 -14.87 -1.04
N GLY A 300 6.86 -13.62 -0.80
CA GLY A 300 5.47 -13.22 -0.73
C GLY A 300 4.77 -13.48 0.61
N ILE A 301 5.32 -14.32 1.50
CA ILE A 301 4.77 -14.54 2.84
C ILE A 301 5.17 -13.37 3.75
N SER A 302 4.21 -12.92 4.54
CA SER A 302 4.40 -11.99 5.64
C SER A 302 3.65 -12.45 6.87
N PHE A 303 4.18 -12.14 8.04
CA PHE A 303 3.52 -12.39 9.31
C PHE A 303 3.82 -11.26 10.29
N GLY A 304 3.01 -11.15 11.33
CA GLY A 304 3.21 -10.15 12.34
C GLY A 304 2.27 -10.32 13.52
N PHE A 305 2.47 -9.47 14.50
CA PHE A 305 1.62 -9.43 15.68
C PHE A 305 1.35 -8.00 16.10
N GLY A 306 0.27 -7.82 16.85
CA GLY A 306 -0.08 -6.55 17.47
C GLY A 306 -0.37 -6.74 18.95
N LEU A 307 0.09 -5.78 19.76
CA LEU A 307 -0.18 -5.69 21.19
C LEU A 307 -0.95 -4.40 21.45
N ARG A 308 -2.12 -4.51 22.07
CA ARG A 308 -2.94 -3.36 22.47
C ARG A 308 -2.94 -3.24 23.98
N MET A 309 -2.38 -2.14 24.48
CA MET A 309 -2.30 -1.81 25.89
C MET A 309 -2.98 -0.46 26.12
N ASN A 310 -4.23 -0.46 26.62
CA ASN A 310 -5.00 0.76 26.85
C ASN A 310 -4.98 1.70 25.61
N LYS A 311 -4.19 2.78 25.65
CA LYS A 311 -4.09 3.81 24.59
C LYS A 311 -3.00 3.53 23.55
N ILE A 312 -2.16 2.54 23.78
CA ILE A 312 -0.98 2.22 22.97
C ILE A 312 -1.25 0.94 22.20
N LYS A 313 -0.93 0.96 20.90
CA LYS A 313 -0.86 -0.24 20.06
C LYS A 313 0.56 -0.36 19.54
N LEU A 314 1.20 -1.48 19.80
CA LEU A 314 2.49 -1.87 19.21
C LEU A 314 2.23 -2.91 18.14
N ASN A 315 2.83 -2.73 16.98
CA ASN A 315 2.72 -3.66 15.86
C ASN A 315 4.13 -4.01 15.39
N TYR A 316 4.31 -5.27 15.05
CA TYR A 316 5.50 -5.77 14.38
C TYR A 316 5.09 -6.60 13.18
N ALA A 317 5.86 -6.47 12.10
CA ALA A 317 5.72 -7.32 10.93
C ALA A 317 7.08 -7.72 10.38
N TYR A 318 7.11 -8.95 9.89
CA TYR A 318 8.20 -9.50 9.12
C TYR A 318 7.66 -9.92 7.76
N SER A 319 8.31 -9.49 6.69
CA SER A 319 7.97 -9.85 5.33
C SER A 319 9.21 -10.29 4.58
N ARG A 320 9.11 -11.41 3.90
CA ARG A 320 10.19 -11.91 3.08
C ARG A 320 10.04 -11.37 1.65
N PHE A 321 10.87 -10.42 1.29
CA PHE A 321 10.88 -9.84 -0.03
C PHE A 321 11.70 -10.66 -1.01
N HIS A 322 12.85 -11.18 -0.60
CA HIS A 322 13.74 -12.00 -1.42
C HIS A 322 14.41 -13.06 -0.55
N SER A 323 15.02 -14.09 -1.16
CA SER A 323 15.78 -15.11 -0.42
C SER A 323 16.89 -14.50 0.44
N ALA A 324 17.49 -13.42 -0.04
CA ALA A 324 18.58 -12.68 0.63
C ALA A 324 18.09 -11.47 1.44
N SER A 325 16.79 -11.12 1.43
CA SER A 325 16.31 -9.88 2.05
C SER A 325 14.99 -10.05 2.78
N ASN A 326 15.00 -9.59 4.01
CA ASN A 326 13.83 -9.53 4.87
C ASN A 326 13.53 -8.07 5.20
N VAL A 327 12.24 -7.74 5.32
CA VAL A 327 11.79 -6.44 5.78
C VAL A 327 11.17 -6.60 7.16
N SER A 328 11.69 -5.85 8.12
CA SER A 328 11.10 -5.72 9.46
C SER A 328 10.46 -4.37 9.60
N THR A 329 9.17 -4.35 9.97
CA THR A 329 8.42 -3.13 10.18
C THR A 329 7.93 -3.06 11.61
N PHE A 330 8.18 -1.94 12.26
CA PHE A 330 7.71 -1.61 13.60
C PHE A 330 6.68 -0.48 13.50
N GLY A 331 5.61 -0.57 14.28
CA GLY A 331 4.58 0.46 14.36
C GLY A 331 4.16 0.74 15.80
N LEU A 332 4.06 2.01 16.13
CA LEU A 332 3.53 2.50 17.40
C LEU A 332 2.35 3.41 17.10
N SER A 333 1.17 3.11 17.67
CA SER A 333 0.00 3.99 17.59
C SER A 333 -0.48 4.37 18.98
N ILE A 334 -0.86 5.63 19.17
CA ILE A 334 -1.30 6.19 20.45
C ILE A 334 -2.65 6.88 20.23
N ASP A 335 -3.63 6.55 21.09
CA ASP A 335 -4.92 7.25 21.17
C ASP A 335 -4.80 8.36 22.22
N LEU A 336 -4.80 9.61 21.79
CA LEU A 336 -4.68 10.79 22.65
C LEU A 336 -6.00 11.21 23.32
N ASN A 337 -7.12 10.54 23.04
CA ASN A 337 -8.39 10.82 23.72
C ASN A 337 -8.30 10.46 25.20
N LYS A 338 -8.42 11.44 26.06
CA LYS A 338 -8.33 11.28 27.52
C LYS A 338 -9.48 10.45 28.13
N ASN A 339 -10.66 10.41 27.47
CA ASN A 339 -11.90 9.86 28.01
C ASN A 339 -12.25 8.44 27.50
N ARG A 340 -11.42 7.79 26.69
CA ARG A 340 -11.66 6.42 26.27
C ARG A 340 -11.13 5.44 27.31
N THR A 341 -11.90 5.23 28.37
CA THR A 341 -11.60 4.21 29.40
C THR A 341 -11.98 2.79 28.95
N GLU A 342 -12.85 2.66 27.95
CA GLU A 342 -13.23 1.36 27.38
C GLU A 342 -13.43 1.48 25.88
N ILE A 343 -12.75 0.64 25.11
CA ILE A 343 -13.21 0.30 23.78
C ILE A 343 -14.40 -0.62 24.02
N ALA A 344 -15.61 -0.05 24.04
CA ALA A 344 -16.82 -0.86 24.06
C ALA A 344 -16.68 -1.90 22.96
N PRO A 345 -16.85 -3.20 23.25
CA PRO A 345 -16.89 -4.20 22.19
C PRO A 345 -18.04 -3.78 21.28
N THR A 346 -17.71 -3.43 20.03
CA THR A 346 -18.73 -3.27 19.01
C THR A 346 -19.50 -4.59 19.00
N LYS A 347 -20.73 -4.55 19.52
CA LYS A 347 -21.65 -5.68 19.35
C LYS A 347 -21.80 -5.89 17.85
N TYR A 348 -21.66 -7.13 17.43
CA TYR A 348 -21.90 -7.60 16.06
C TYR A 348 -23.32 -7.33 15.62
#